data_b82781682023ad9d269932f79d6bcb01
#
_entry.id   b82781682023ad9d269932f79d6bcb01
#
_cell.length_a   1.000
_cell.length_b   1.000
_cell.length_c   1.000
_cell.angle_alpha   90.00
_cell.angle_beta   90.00
_cell.angle_gamma   90.00
#
_symmetry.space_group_name_H-M   'P 1'
#
loop_
_entity.id
_entity.type
_entity.pdbx_description
1 polymer ?
#
loop_
_entity_poly.entity_id
_entity_poly.type
_entity_poly.pdbx_seq_one_letter_code
_entity_poly.pdbx_strand_id
1 'polypeptide(L)'
;MSIQANLKEVLSELPTGVRLVAVSKFHPNEALEEAYAVGQRIFGESHVQEMTQKYETLPKDIEWHFIGHLQTNKVKYMAPYVAMIHAIDSYKLLVEVNKQASKVHRVIPCLLQIHIAQEETKFGFSFDECREMLDTGGWKDLKNVRLSGVMGMATNVDDDEQIKREFCSLNTFFKEIKQSYFSVS
;
A
#
# COMPACT_ATOMS: atom_id res chain seq x y z
N MET A 1 18.55 -9.43 18.95
CA MET A 1 18.36 -10.35 17.81
C MET A 1 18.71 -9.63 16.50
N SER A 2 19.25 -10.34 15.51
CA SER A 2 19.58 -9.74 14.21
C SER A 2 18.32 -9.53 13.37
N ILE A 3 18.38 -8.61 12.41
CA ILE A 3 17.29 -8.39 11.43
C ILE A 3 16.95 -9.71 10.74
N GLN A 4 17.96 -10.46 10.35
CA GLN A 4 17.76 -11.75 9.68
C GLN A 4 17.00 -12.77 10.52
N ALA A 5 17.34 -12.88 11.81
CA ALA A 5 16.67 -13.80 12.72
C ALA A 5 15.22 -13.40 12.95
N ASN A 6 14.95 -12.11 13.20
CA ASN A 6 13.61 -11.58 13.39
C ASN A 6 12.75 -11.77 12.13
N LEU A 7 13.32 -11.52 10.96
CA LEU A 7 12.62 -11.71 9.69
C LEU A 7 12.22 -13.16 9.46
N LYS A 8 13.13 -14.10 9.74
CA LYS A 8 12.84 -15.53 9.61
C LYS A 8 11.70 -15.97 10.56
N GLU A 9 11.72 -15.46 11.78
CA GLU A 9 10.66 -15.73 12.76
C GLU A 9 9.30 -15.24 12.24
N VAL A 10 9.21 -13.96 11.85
CA VAL A 10 7.96 -13.38 11.31
C VAL A 10 7.47 -14.18 10.10
N LEU A 11 8.36 -14.50 9.16
CA LEU A 11 7.97 -15.25 7.95
C LEU A 11 7.44 -16.65 8.29
N SER A 12 7.97 -17.29 9.35
CA SER A 12 7.51 -18.61 9.75
C SER A 12 6.09 -18.61 10.35
N GLU A 13 5.64 -17.48 10.87
CA GLU A 13 4.33 -17.29 11.48
C GLU A 13 3.24 -16.88 10.48
N LEU A 14 3.62 -16.43 9.29
CA LEU A 14 2.66 -15.97 8.30
C LEU A 14 1.87 -17.12 7.67
N PRO A 15 0.54 -16.98 7.54
CA PRO A 15 -0.27 -17.95 6.82
C PRO A 15 0.14 -18.07 5.34
N THR A 16 -0.15 -19.22 4.74
CA THR A 16 0.08 -19.43 3.30
C THR A 16 -0.67 -18.37 2.47
N GLY A 17 0.03 -17.79 1.50
CA GLY A 17 -0.55 -16.77 0.61
C GLY A 17 -0.46 -15.34 1.13
N VAL A 18 -0.02 -15.15 2.37
CA VAL A 18 0.25 -13.82 2.95
C VAL A 18 1.69 -13.43 2.64
N ARG A 19 1.88 -12.23 2.09
CA ARG A 19 3.21 -11.68 1.81
C ARG A 19 3.54 -10.59 2.82
N LEU A 20 4.79 -10.58 3.27
CA LEU A 20 5.30 -9.56 4.17
C LEU A 20 5.79 -8.35 3.37
N VAL A 21 5.31 -7.16 3.73
CA VAL A 21 5.95 -5.91 3.37
C VAL A 21 6.82 -5.47 4.55
N ALA A 22 8.13 -5.52 4.38
CA ALA A 22 9.05 -5.08 5.43
C ALA A 22 9.08 -3.55 5.47
N VAL A 23 8.56 -2.96 6.53
CA VAL A 23 8.56 -1.50 6.70
C VAL A 23 9.99 -1.04 6.98
N SER A 24 10.55 -0.27 6.07
CA SER A 24 11.97 0.12 6.06
C SER A 24 12.20 1.62 6.19
N LYS A 25 11.13 2.40 6.36
CA LYS A 25 11.24 3.85 6.57
C LYS A 25 12.15 4.16 7.76
N PHE A 26 12.98 5.19 7.60
CA PHE A 26 13.95 5.65 8.59
C PHE A 26 15.10 4.66 8.92
N HIS A 27 15.13 3.50 8.26
CA HIS A 27 16.23 2.57 8.39
C HIS A 27 17.31 2.80 7.32
N PRO A 28 18.60 2.62 7.65
CA PRO A 28 19.67 2.77 6.68
C PRO A 28 19.71 1.62 5.68
N ASN A 29 20.39 1.82 4.55
CA ASN A 29 20.48 0.82 3.49
C ASN A 29 21.01 -0.54 3.99
N GLU A 30 21.96 -0.52 4.92
CA GLU A 30 22.55 -1.72 5.51
C GLU A 30 21.49 -2.64 6.15
N ALA A 31 20.46 -2.06 6.78
CA ALA A 31 19.37 -2.81 7.36
C ALA A 31 18.53 -3.53 6.29
N LEU A 32 18.29 -2.86 5.17
CA LEU A 32 17.57 -3.45 4.03
C LEU A 32 18.41 -4.53 3.36
N GLU A 33 19.72 -4.32 3.24
CA GLU A 33 20.65 -5.31 2.68
C GLU A 33 20.68 -6.60 3.51
N GLU A 34 20.63 -6.49 4.84
CA GLU A 34 20.53 -7.66 5.72
C GLU A 34 19.25 -8.46 5.48
N ALA A 35 18.11 -7.77 5.35
CA ALA A 35 16.83 -8.41 5.04
C ALA A 35 16.83 -9.02 3.62
N TYR A 36 17.38 -8.30 2.67
CA TYR A 36 17.52 -8.74 1.29
C TYR A 36 18.35 -10.03 1.18
N ALA A 37 19.43 -10.13 1.95
CA ALA A 37 20.32 -11.28 1.94
C ALA A 37 19.64 -12.60 2.32
N VAL A 38 18.54 -12.55 3.09
CA VAL A 38 17.75 -13.73 3.47
C VAL A 38 16.46 -13.87 2.65
N GLY A 39 16.32 -13.13 1.57
CA GLY A 39 15.27 -13.33 0.58
C GLY A 39 14.16 -12.30 0.58
N GLN A 40 14.16 -11.28 1.47
CA GLN A 40 13.14 -10.25 1.45
C GLN A 40 13.30 -9.37 0.20
N ARG A 41 12.19 -9.17 -0.53
CA ARG A 41 12.16 -8.38 -1.76
C ARG A 41 11.16 -7.24 -1.73
N ILE A 42 10.20 -7.24 -0.80
CA ILE A 42 9.15 -6.23 -0.68
C ILE A 42 9.45 -5.34 0.51
N PHE A 43 9.65 -4.05 0.25
CA PHE A 43 9.93 -3.06 1.28
C PHE A 43 8.91 -1.92 1.22
N GLY A 44 8.51 -1.42 2.39
CA GLY A 44 7.52 -0.35 2.53
C GLY A 44 8.16 0.95 3.01
N GLU A 45 7.98 2.00 2.22
CA GLU A 45 8.46 3.36 2.52
C GLU A 45 7.30 4.35 2.62
N SER A 46 7.48 5.39 3.40
CA SER A 46 6.46 6.41 3.66
C SER A 46 6.83 7.79 3.12
N HIS A 47 8.04 7.96 2.60
CA HIS A 47 8.54 9.22 2.06
C HIS A 47 9.13 8.98 0.67
N VAL A 48 8.62 9.71 -0.32
CA VAL A 48 9.03 9.51 -1.72
C VAL A 48 10.52 9.74 -1.91
N GLN A 49 11.08 10.77 -1.29
CA GLN A 49 12.50 11.09 -1.41
C GLN A 49 13.39 9.97 -0.84
N GLU A 50 13.06 9.47 0.35
CA GLU A 50 13.77 8.35 0.98
C GLU A 50 13.69 7.08 0.11
N MET A 51 12.51 6.76 -0.40
CA MET A 51 12.30 5.60 -1.27
C MET A 51 13.12 5.72 -2.56
N THR A 52 13.13 6.90 -3.17
CA THR A 52 13.88 7.13 -4.41
C THR A 52 15.38 6.95 -4.22
N GLN A 53 15.93 7.48 -3.13
CA GLN A 53 17.35 7.31 -2.80
C GLN A 53 17.71 5.83 -2.60
N LYS A 54 16.87 5.10 -1.91
CA LYS A 54 17.05 3.65 -1.71
C LYS A 54 16.92 2.88 -3.03
N TYR A 55 15.96 3.23 -3.85
CA TYR A 55 15.81 2.64 -5.18
C TYR A 55 17.06 2.83 -6.04
N GLU A 56 17.68 4.00 -5.99
CA GLU A 56 18.88 4.30 -6.79
C GLU A 56 20.10 3.51 -6.36
N THR A 57 20.20 3.16 -5.08
CA THR A 57 21.41 2.55 -4.49
C THR A 57 21.30 1.07 -4.19
N LEU A 58 20.09 0.52 -4.04
CA LEU A 58 19.86 -0.88 -3.70
C LEU A 58 19.51 -1.73 -4.93
N PRO A 59 19.51 -3.07 -4.82
CA PRO A 59 19.22 -3.95 -5.94
C PRO A 59 17.89 -3.65 -6.64
N LYS A 60 17.87 -3.79 -7.96
CA LYS A 60 16.72 -3.39 -8.80
C LYS A 60 15.57 -4.40 -8.82
N ASP A 61 15.74 -5.58 -8.23
CA ASP A 61 14.69 -6.58 -8.07
C ASP A 61 13.88 -6.38 -6.76
N ILE A 62 14.16 -5.32 -6.01
CA ILE A 62 13.32 -4.92 -4.87
C ILE A 62 11.99 -4.37 -5.38
N GLU A 63 10.91 -4.87 -4.79
CA GLU A 63 9.56 -4.34 -5.01
C GLU A 63 9.26 -3.26 -3.97
N TRP A 64 9.21 -2.00 -4.41
CA TRP A 64 8.96 -0.87 -3.54
C TRP A 64 7.46 -0.61 -3.40
N HIS A 65 6.97 -0.71 -2.17
CA HIS A 65 5.59 -0.38 -1.83
C HIS A 65 5.55 0.97 -1.10
N PHE A 66 4.76 1.90 -1.60
CA PHE A 66 4.56 3.18 -0.93
C PHE A 66 3.38 3.05 0.02
N ILE A 67 3.63 3.18 1.32
CA ILE A 67 2.65 2.92 2.37
C ILE A 67 2.27 4.15 3.20
N GLY A 68 2.89 5.31 2.94
CA GLY A 68 2.63 6.56 3.63
C GLY A 68 1.64 7.46 2.89
N HIS A 69 1.27 8.58 3.52
CA HIS A 69 0.45 9.59 2.87
C HIS A 69 1.17 10.17 1.65
N LEU A 70 0.48 10.18 0.51
CA LEU A 70 1.06 10.57 -0.77
C LEU A 70 0.49 11.91 -1.24
N GLN A 71 1.36 12.90 -1.41
CA GLN A 71 1.02 14.17 -2.04
C GLN A 71 1.05 14.02 -3.57
N THR A 72 0.09 14.66 -4.25
CA THR A 72 -0.03 14.56 -5.71
C THR A 72 1.23 15.02 -6.44
N ASN A 73 1.90 16.08 -5.96
CA ASN A 73 3.12 16.61 -6.58
C ASN A 73 4.34 15.69 -6.45
N LYS A 74 4.27 14.63 -5.64
CA LYS A 74 5.34 13.66 -5.43
C LYS A 74 5.22 12.40 -6.29
N VAL A 75 4.04 12.13 -6.84
CA VAL A 75 3.76 10.90 -7.60
C VAL A 75 4.73 10.71 -8.75
N LYS A 76 5.06 11.78 -9.48
CA LYS A 76 5.95 11.73 -10.65
C LYS A 76 7.35 11.16 -10.35
N TYR A 77 7.82 11.30 -9.13
CA TYR A 77 9.17 10.84 -8.76
C TYR A 77 9.24 9.33 -8.53
N MET A 78 8.12 8.69 -8.20
CA MET A 78 8.10 7.25 -7.93
C MET A 78 7.37 6.44 -9.01
N ALA A 79 6.59 7.07 -9.87
CA ALA A 79 5.85 6.40 -10.94
C ALA A 79 6.72 5.49 -11.82
N PRO A 80 7.99 5.83 -12.14
CA PRO A 80 8.82 4.96 -12.97
C PRO A 80 9.17 3.59 -12.36
N TYR A 81 9.13 3.43 -11.03
CA TYR A 81 9.66 2.22 -10.39
C TYR A 81 8.77 1.61 -9.30
N VAL A 82 7.83 2.37 -8.71
CA VAL A 82 7.02 1.85 -7.60
C VAL A 82 6.26 0.60 -8.01
N ALA A 83 6.27 -0.43 -7.15
CA ALA A 83 5.58 -1.68 -7.41
C ALA A 83 4.10 -1.64 -7.01
N MET A 84 3.77 -0.93 -5.95
CA MET A 84 2.39 -0.77 -5.48
C MET A 84 2.25 0.48 -4.60
N ILE A 85 1.14 1.17 -4.72
CA ILE A 85 0.78 2.30 -3.87
C ILE A 85 -0.39 1.87 -2.97
N HIS A 86 -0.17 1.90 -1.65
CA HIS A 86 -1.19 1.51 -0.67
C HIS A 86 -2.10 2.66 -0.24
N ALA A 87 -1.71 3.90 -0.54
CA ALA A 87 -2.22 5.10 0.12
C ALA A 87 -3.17 5.91 -0.76
N ILE A 88 -4.00 5.27 -1.57
CA ILE A 88 -4.99 5.98 -2.38
C ILE A 88 -6.18 6.35 -1.50
N ASP A 89 -6.23 7.59 -1.08
CA ASP A 89 -7.23 8.15 -0.16
C ASP A 89 -8.17 9.17 -0.80
N SER A 90 -8.04 9.39 -2.12
CA SER A 90 -8.93 10.27 -2.88
C SER A 90 -8.94 9.91 -4.37
N TYR A 91 -10.04 10.23 -5.04
CA TYR A 91 -10.11 10.08 -6.51
C TYR A 91 -9.10 10.98 -7.22
N LYS A 92 -8.90 12.19 -6.71
CA LYS A 92 -7.90 13.13 -7.25
C LYS A 92 -6.50 12.51 -7.28
N LEU A 93 -6.11 11.85 -6.19
CA LEU A 93 -4.81 11.16 -6.13
C LEU A 93 -4.74 10.01 -7.13
N LEU A 94 -5.81 9.22 -7.25
CA LEU A 94 -5.87 8.12 -8.21
C LEU A 94 -5.69 8.61 -9.65
N VAL A 95 -6.34 9.72 -10.01
CA VAL A 95 -6.21 10.35 -11.33
C VAL A 95 -4.78 10.79 -11.59
N GLU A 96 -4.12 11.41 -10.59
CA GLU A 96 -2.73 11.83 -10.73
C GLU A 96 -1.78 10.64 -10.90
N VAL A 97 -1.99 9.56 -10.14
CA VAL A 97 -1.21 8.33 -10.32
C VAL A 97 -1.38 7.78 -11.74
N ASN A 98 -2.61 7.72 -12.23
CA ASN A 98 -2.89 7.29 -13.60
C ASN A 98 -2.15 8.15 -14.63
N LYS A 99 -2.19 9.47 -14.47
CA LYS A 99 -1.52 10.42 -15.37
C LYS A 99 -0.01 10.17 -15.40
N GLN A 100 0.63 10.07 -14.25
CA GLN A 100 2.08 9.88 -14.18
C GLN A 100 2.50 8.48 -14.65
N ALA A 101 1.70 7.45 -14.33
CA ALA A 101 1.93 6.09 -14.83
C ALA A 101 1.83 6.03 -16.35
N SER A 102 0.85 6.72 -16.94
CA SER A 102 0.69 6.81 -18.40
C SER A 102 1.93 7.41 -19.07
N LYS A 103 2.53 8.45 -18.49
CA LYS A 103 3.73 9.11 -19.03
C LYS A 103 4.94 8.17 -19.09
N VAL A 104 4.99 7.18 -18.23
CA VAL A 104 6.10 6.19 -18.15
C VAL A 104 5.68 4.81 -18.67
N HIS A 105 4.53 4.73 -19.32
CA HIS A 105 4.02 3.50 -19.95
C HIS A 105 3.88 2.32 -18.98
N ARG A 106 3.37 2.60 -17.76
CA ARG A 106 3.17 1.59 -16.72
C ARG A 106 1.71 1.51 -16.30
N VAL A 107 1.33 0.37 -15.73
CA VAL A 107 0.08 0.19 -14.98
C VAL A 107 0.48 -0.08 -13.53
N ILE A 108 0.14 0.84 -12.63
CA ILE A 108 0.53 0.77 -11.23
C ILE A 108 -0.60 0.16 -10.39
N PRO A 109 -0.36 -0.97 -9.70
CA PRO A 109 -1.31 -1.49 -8.73
C PRO A 109 -1.49 -0.53 -7.56
N CYS A 110 -2.76 -0.29 -7.18
CA CYS A 110 -3.13 0.63 -6.11
C CYS A 110 -4.10 -0.04 -5.14
N LEU A 111 -3.95 0.26 -3.86
CA LEU A 111 -4.92 -0.10 -2.84
C LEU A 111 -5.68 1.16 -2.43
N LEU A 112 -6.99 1.04 -2.24
CA LEU A 112 -7.81 2.11 -1.69
C LEU A 112 -7.62 2.11 -0.17
N GLN A 113 -7.11 3.20 0.35
CA GLN A 113 -6.92 3.35 1.80
C GLN A 113 -8.23 3.76 2.45
N ILE A 114 -8.67 2.95 3.41
CA ILE A 114 -9.90 3.13 4.16
C ILE A 114 -9.56 3.52 5.60
N HIS A 115 -10.21 4.56 6.10
CA HIS A 115 -10.08 4.97 7.49
C HIS A 115 -10.90 4.03 8.38
N ILE A 116 -10.25 3.11 9.06
CA ILE A 116 -10.87 2.16 10.00
C ILE A 116 -10.53 2.44 11.46
N ALA A 117 -9.51 3.27 11.70
CA ALA A 117 -9.07 3.62 13.05
C ALA A 117 -10.04 4.61 13.71
N GLN A 118 -10.01 4.68 15.05
CA GLN A 118 -10.78 5.66 15.79
C GLN A 118 -10.12 7.05 15.83
N GLU A 119 -8.79 7.11 15.62
CA GLU A 119 -8.10 8.40 15.55
C GLU A 119 -8.51 9.17 14.30
N GLU A 120 -8.98 10.39 14.47
CA GLU A 120 -9.38 11.29 13.38
C GLU A 120 -8.20 11.76 12.52
N THR A 121 -6.99 11.65 13.04
CA THR A 121 -5.75 12.05 12.34
C THR A 121 -5.27 11.06 11.28
N LYS A 122 -5.87 9.89 11.18
CA LYS A 122 -5.54 8.90 10.14
C LYS A 122 -6.17 9.28 8.81
N PHE A 123 -5.44 9.06 7.72
CA PHE A 123 -5.93 9.26 6.36
C PHE A 123 -6.80 8.10 5.89
N GLY A 124 -7.54 8.31 4.83
CA GLY A 124 -8.33 7.27 4.16
C GLY A 124 -9.74 7.73 3.84
N PHE A 125 -10.36 7.03 2.90
CA PHE A 125 -11.79 7.16 2.65
C PHE A 125 -12.59 6.64 3.85
N SER A 126 -13.72 7.26 4.17
CA SER A 126 -14.77 6.53 4.88
C SER A 126 -15.33 5.43 3.96
N PHE A 127 -16.06 4.47 4.53
CA PHE A 127 -16.71 3.45 3.71
C PHE A 127 -17.67 4.09 2.69
N ASP A 128 -18.45 5.07 3.10
CA ASP A 128 -19.42 5.75 2.22
C ASP A 128 -18.74 6.57 1.14
N GLU A 129 -17.69 7.32 1.47
CA GLU A 129 -16.90 8.06 0.47
C GLU A 129 -16.31 7.12 -0.58
N CYS A 130 -15.82 5.96 -0.18
CA CYS A 130 -15.26 4.97 -1.11
C CYS A 130 -16.36 4.38 -2.01
N ARG A 131 -17.52 4.03 -1.46
CA ARG A 131 -18.67 3.55 -2.25
C ARG A 131 -19.10 4.59 -3.27
N GLU A 132 -19.21 5.84 -2.84
CA GLU A 132 -19.58 6.95 -3.72
C GLU A 132 -18.60 7.11 -4.88
N MET A 133 -17.31 7.07 -4.61
CA MET A 133 -16.27 7.15 -5.64
C MET A 133 -16.39 5.98 -6.64
N LEU A 134 -16.62 4.76 -6.14
CA LEU A 134 -16.77 3.58 -6.99
C LEU A 134 -18.07 3.63 -7.82
N ASP A 135 -19.16 4.15 -7.24
CA ASP A 135 -20.46 4.29 -7.92
C ASP A 135 -20.39 5.28 -9.08
N THR A 136 -19.59 6.33 -9.00
CA THR A 136 -19.43 7.30 -10.11
C THR A 136 -18.84 6.65 -11.37
N GLY A 137 -18.09 5.58 -11.21
CA GLY A 137 -17.55 4.78 -12.31
C GLY A 137 -16.39 5.39 -13.09
N GLY A 138 -16.00 6.62 -12.80
CA GLY A 138 -14.90 7.30 -13.53
C GLY A 138 -13.56 6.58 -13.43
N TRP A 139 -13.33 5.86 -12.35
CA TRP A 139 -12.11 5.05 -12.16
C TRP A 139 -11.93 3.96 -13.22
N LYS A 140 -13.02 3.49 -13.85
CA LYS A 140 -12.97 2.46 -14.91
C LYS A 140 -12.27 2.95 -16.17
N ASP A 141 -12.21 4.26 -16.38
CA ASP A 141 -11.54 4.87 -17.52
C ASP A 141 -10.04 5.09 -17.31
N LEU A 142 -9.56 4.89 -16.08
CA LEU A 142 -8.16 5.03 -15.72
C LEU A 142 -7.39 3.75 -16.07
N LYS A 143 -6.71 3.75 -17.23
CA LYS A 143 -6.10 2.54 -17.80
C LYS A 143 -4.69 2.25 -17.29
N ASN A 144 -4.07 3.18 -16.58
CA ASN A 144 -2.71 3.07 -16.06
C ASN A 144 -2.64 2.90 -14.54
N VAL A 145 -3.77 2.61 -13.93
CA VAL A 145 -3.87 2.14 -12.54
C VAL A 145 -4.69 0.87 -12.50
N ARG A 146 -4.40 0.02 -11.52
CA ARG A 146 -5.20 -1.18 -11.26
C ARG A 146 -5.57 -1.20 -9.78
N LEU A 147 -6.87 -1.08 -9.49
CA LEU A 147 -7.36 -1.22 -8.13
C LEU A 147 -7.27 -2.69 -7.73
N SER A 148 -6.36 -2.98 -6.81
CA SER A 148 -5.98 -4.35 -6.44
C SER A 148 -6.50 -4.79 -5.08
N GLY A 149 -7.10 -3.89 -4.32
CA GLY A 149 -7.63 -4.18 -2.99
C GLY A 149 -7.79 -2.93 -2.14
N VAL A 150 -7.91 -3.16 -0.84
CA VAL A 150 -8.05 -2.10 0.16
C VAL A 150 -6.90 -2.18 1.17
N MET A 151 -6.64 -1.07 1.84
CA MET A 151 -5.63 -0.94 2.89
C MET A 151 -6.24 -0.20 4.07
N GLY A 152 -5.90 -0.61 5.27
CA GLY A 152 -6.30 0.10 6.48
C GLY A 152 -5.24 -0.03 7.56
N MET A 153 -5.20 0.98 8.43
CA MET A 153 -4.37 0.98 9.62
C MET A 153 -5.28 1.01 10.84
N ALA A 154 -5.10 0.04 11.74
CA ALA A 154 -5.87 -0.01 12.98
C ALA A 154 -5.48 1.11 13.94
N THR A 155 -6.35 1.38 14.90
CA THR A 155 -6.05 2.27 16.01
C THR A 155 -4.82 1.80 16.75
N ASN A 156 -3.95 2.73 17.14
CA ASN A 156 -2.72 2.42 17.88
C ASN A 156 -3.05 2.22 19.38
N VAL A 157 -3.48 1.01 19.72
CA VAL A 157 -3.86 0.61 21.08
C VAL A 157 -3.39 -0.81 21.37
N ASP A 158 -3.25 -1.14 22.65
CA ASP A 158 -2.93 -2.51 23.13
C ASP A 158 -4.24 -3.30 23.39
N ASP A 159 -5.19 -3.22 22.49
CA ASP A 159 -6.48 -3.91 22.55
C ASP A 159 -6.67 -4.76 21.30
N ASP A 160 -6.28 -6.01 21.38
CA ASP A 160 -6.35 -6.96 20.25
C ASP A 160 -7.78 -7.12 19.73
N GLU A 161 -8.79 -7.08 20.59
CA GLU A 161 -10.18 -7.20 20.19
C GLU A 161 -10.64 -5.98 19.36
N GLN A 162 -10.21 -4.78 19.71
CA GLN A 162 -10.48 -3.58 18.92
C GLN A 162 -9.79 -3.66 17.56
N ILE A 163 -8.51 -3.99 17.54
CA ILE A 163 -7.73 -4.15 16.31
C ILE A 163 -8.40 -5.17 15.39
N LYS A 164 -8.80 -6.30 15.94
CA LYS A 164 -9.50 -7.35 15.21
C LYS A 164 -10.83 -6.88 14.62
N ARG A 165 -11.64 -6.16 15.41
CA ARG A 165 -12.91 -5.60 14.93
C ARG A 165 -12.71 -4.63 13.77
N GLU A 166 -11.69 -3.76 13.86
CA GLU A 166 -11.37 -2.79 12.80
C GLU A 166 -10.98 -3.50 11.50
N PHE A 167 -10.09 -4.49 11.56
CA PHE A 167 -9.72 -5.27 10.37
C PHE A 167 -10.86 -6.16 9.86
N CYS A 168 -11.72 -6.69 10.73
CA CYS A 168 -12.92 -7.42 10.31
C CYS A 168 -13.88 -6.52 9.53
N SER A 169 -14.06 -5.26 9.95
CA SER A 169 -14.89 -4.31 9.22
C SER A 169 -14.30 -4.01 7.84
N LEU A 170 -12.99 -3.87 7.74
CA LEU A 170 -12.30 -3.67 6.47
C LEU A 170 -12.48 -4.89 5.54
N ASN A 171 -12.35 -6.08 6.08
CA ASN A 171 -12.54 -7.32 5.30
C ASN A 171 -13.99 -7.48 4.80
N THR A 172 -14.95 -7.13 5.62
CA THR A 172 -16.38 -7.11 5.22
C THR A 172 -16.60 -6.14 4.07
N PHE A 173 -16.05 -4.94 4.18
CA PHE A 173 -16.11 -3.92 3.14
C PHE A 173 -15.40 -4.39 1.85
N PHE A 174 -14.23 -5.00 1.98
CA PHE A 174 -13.51 -5.57 0.84
C PHE A 174 -14.37 -6.57 0.07
N LYS A 175 -15.03 -7.48 0.76
CA LYS A 175 -15.91 -8.48 0.14
C LYS A 175 -17.09 -7.83 -0.56
N GLU A 176 -17.70 -6.82 0.07
CA GLU A 176 -18.81 -6.06 -0.50
C GLU A 176 -18.41 -5.41 -1.83
N ILE A 177 -17.34 -4.61 -1.84
CA ILE A 177 -16.94 -3.90 -3.04
C ILE A 177 -16.39 -4.83 -4.12
N LYS A 178 -15.73 -5.92 -3.73
CA LYS A 178 -15.28 -6.94 -4.68
C LYS A 178 -16.46 -7.52 -5.44
N GLN A 179 -17.53 -7.88 -4.74
CA GLN A 179 -18.73 -8.43 -5.36
C GLN A 179 -19.47 -7.41 -6.22
N SER A 180 -19.58 -6.16 -5.75
CA SER A 180 -20.38 -5.11 -6.40
C SER A 180 -19.70 -4.49 -7.61
N TYR A 181 -18.38 -4.36 -7.62
CA TYR A 181 -17.66 -3.58 -8.62
C TYR A 181 -16.59 -4.35 -9.40
N PHE A 182 -16.09 -5.47 -8.87
CA PHE A 182 -14.94 -6.18 -9.43
C PHE A 182 -15.22 -7.65 -9.75
N SER A 183 -16.43 -8.16 -9.52
CA SER A 183 -16.77 -9.50 -9.95
C SER A 183 -16.95 -9.55 -11.46
N VAL A 184 -16.23 -10.46 -12.10
CA VAL A 184 -16.45 -10.76 -13.51
C VAL A 184 -17.76 -11.56 -13.60
N SER A 185 -18.75 -11.01 -14.32
CA SER A 185 -19.97 -11.72 -14.66
C SER A 185 -19.69 -12.83 -15.70
#